data_8587cfea76d38fa69702729565a58620
#
_entry.id   8587cfea76d38fa69702729565a58620
#
_cell.length_a   1.000
_cell.length_b   1.000
_cell.length_c   1.000
_cell.angle_alpha   90.00
_cell.angle_beta   90.00
_cell.angle_gamma   90.00
#
_symmetry.space_group_name_H-M   'P 1'
#
loop_
_entity.id
_entity.type
_entity.pdbx_description
1 polymer ?
#
loop_
_entity_poly.entity_id
_entity_poly.type
_entity_poly.pdbx_seq_one_letter_code
_entity_poly.pdbx_strand_id
1 'polypeptide(L)'
;MKKILFVLFACLCVMTACTSQKETRTRAEQIREQLLTCDENSVIVVAHRADWRNFPENSLEAVQSAIDMGVDMLELDVQRTKDGVLMLMHDHNLDRTTTGTGNIADTNWEDIVKLNLKDHQGNVTVYKVPTLEDVLLMCKDKIMINLDKADRYFDEVFSLLEKTGTTNLIVMKGGQPAKEVKEKFGKYLEKVIYMPVVNVDKPESEQAIQNFLEELKPVAFELCWNNPESQVPAKMAKDLKGRSLIWYNTLWNWLCAGHHDDLALEDPDGTYGFMIDSLGARILQTDRPQMMIEYLRSRNLHE
;
A
#
# COMPACT_ATOMS: atom_id res chain seq x y z
N MET A 1 -25.30 -40.48 75.49
CA MET A 1 -25.00 -40.88 74.09
C MET A 1 -25.29 -39.65 73.21
N LYS A 2 -24.24 -38.84 72.82
CA LYS A 2 -24.37 -37.66 71.99
C LYS A 2 -23.96 -38.04 70.57
N LYS A 3 -24.86 -37.92 69.61
CA LYS A 3 -24.54 -38.10 68.18
C LYS A 3 -23.97 -36.82 67.62
N ILE A 4 -22.75 -36.89 67.14
CA ILE A 4 -22.05 -35.79 66.40
C ILE A 4 -22.42 -35.95 64.92
N LEU A 5 -23.04 -34.90 64.37
CA LEU A 5 -23.43 -34.84 62.97
C LEU A 5 -22.25 -34.08 62.24
N PHE A 6 -21.54 -34.79 61.34
CA PHE A 6 -20.53 -34.23 60.47
C PHE A 6 -21.21 -33.66 59.23
N VAL A 7 -21.18 -32.36 59.07
CA VAL A 7 -21.60 -31.68 57.83
C VAL A 7 -20.36 -31.50 56.95
N LEU A 8 -20.31 -32.27 55.84
CA LEU A 8 -19.32 -32.07 54.79
C LEU A 8 -19.72 -30.83 53.94
N PHE A 9 -18.91 -29.79 54.01
CA PHE A 9 -19.01 -28.64 53.11
C PHE A 9 -18.19 -28.92 51.83
N ALA A 10 -18.89 -29.30 50.76
CA ALA A 10 -18.27 -29.46 49.46
C ALA A 10 -18.06 -28.06 48.82
N CYS A 11 -16.81 -27.55 48.84
CA CYS A 11 -16.43 -26.35 48.08
C CYS A 11 -16.38 -26.72 46.59
N LEU A 12 -17.39 -26.31 45.84
CA LEU A 12 -17.42 -26.38 44.37
C LEU A 12 -16.59 -25.21 43.84
N CYS A 13 -15.30 -25.42 43.55
CA CYS A 13 -14.48 -24.46 42.80
C CYS A 13 -14.96 -24.47 41.34
N VAL A 14 -15.80 -23.50 40.99
CA VAL A 14 -16.08 -23.17 39.58
C VAL A 14 -14.83 -22.52 39.00
N MET A 15 -14.01 -23.29 38.30
CA MET A 15 -12.96 -22.75 37.44
C MET A 15 -13.65 -22.13 36.21
N THR A 16 -13.89 -20.83 36.24
CA THR A 16 -14.17 -20.06 35.02
C THR A 16 -12.91 -20.06 34.19
N ALA A 17 -12.83 -20.96 33.22
CA ALA A 17 -11.85 -20.88 32.15
C ALA A 17 -12.18 -19.62 31.33
N CYS A 18 -11.43 -18.54 31.58
CA CYS A 18 -11.40 -17.40 30.69
C CYS A 18 -10.69 -17.87 29.41
N THR A 19 -11.44 -18.39 28.45
CA THR A 19 -10.99 -18.55 27.09
C THR A 19 -10.90 -17.13 26.53
N SER A 20 -9.70 -16.53 26.55
CA SER A 20 -9.43 -15.37 25.73
C SER A 20 -9.65 -15.81 24.29
N GLN A 21 -10.77 -15.43 23.69
CA GLN A 21 -10.91 -15.47 22.25
C GLN A 21 -9.79 -14.60 21.72
N LYS A 22 -8.78 -15.23 21.09
CA LYS A 22 -7.77 -14.52 20.29
C LYS A 22 -8.58 -13.90 19.17
N GLU A 23 -8.85 -12.59 19.24
CA GLU A 23 -9.42 -11.86 18.12
C GLU A 23 -8.56 -12.18 16.90
N THR A 24 -9.15 -12.81 15.91
CA THR A 24 -8.46 -13.12 14.66
C THR A 24 -8.25 -11.78 13.95
N ARG A 25 -6.98 -11.39 13.79
CA ARG A 25 -6.62 -10.16 13.07
C ARG A 25 -7.22 -10.17 11.67
N THR A 26 -7.70 -9.03 11.24
CA THR A 26 -8.13 -8.82 9.85
C THR A 26 -6.96 -8.96 8.89
N ARG A 27 -7.22 -9.17 7.60
CA ARG A 27 -6.14 -9.25 6.59
C ARG A 27 -5.30 -7.98 6.56
N ALA A 28 -5.93 -6.81 6.57
CA ALA A 28 -5.24 -5.53 6.60
C ALA A 28 -4.33 -5.37 7.83
N GLU A 29 -4.76 -5.84 9.02
CA GLU A 29 -3.95 -5.82 10.23
C GLU A 29 -2.74 -6.77 10.14
N GLN A 30 -2.88 -7.90 9.49
CA GLN A 30 -1.77 -8.84 9.27
C GLN A 30 -0.70 -8.22 8.38
N ILE A 31 -1.10 -7.60 7.25
CA ILE A 31 -0.18 -6.92 6.32
C ILE A 31 0.49 -5.73 7.01
N ARG A 32 -0.28 -4.94 7.78
CA ARG A 32 0.28 -3.84 8.57
C ARG A 32 1.33 -4.32 9.57
N GLU A 33 1.10 -5.42 10.26
CA GLU A 33 2.07 -6.00 11.18
C GLU A 33 3.33 -6.45 10.48
N GLN A 34 3.21 -7.10 9.31
CA GLN A 34 4.34 -7.48 8.47
C GLN A 34 5.22 -6.26 8.12
N LEU A 35 4.59 -5.14 7.77
CA LEU A 35 5.30 -3.87 7.54
C LEU A 35 6.00 -3.37 8.80
N LEU A 36 5.29 -3.29 9.93
CA LEU A 36 5.80 -2.73 11.18
C LEU A 36 6.91 -3.55 11.81
N THR A 37 6.91 -4.86 11.61
CA THR A 37 7.93 -5.79 12.12
C THR A 37 9.08 -5.99 11.16
N CYS A 38 9.06 -5.35 9.98
CA CYS A 38 10.03 -5.55 8.91
C CYS A 38 10.20 -7.05 8.59
N ASP A 39 9.09 -7.78 8.43
CA ASP A 39 9.13 -9.21 8.14
C ASP A 39 9.74 -9.48 6.77
N GLU A 40 10.84 -10.23 6.76
CA GLU A 40 11.59 -10.59 5.55
C GLU A 40 11.22 -11.98 5.00
N ASN A 41 10.28 -12.70 5.61
CA ASN A 41 9.93 -14.08 5.22
C ASN A 41 8.94 -14.14 4.06
N SER A 42 8.23 -13.06 3.78
CA SER A 42 7.25 -12.95 2.71
C SER A 42 7.41 -11.66 1.92
N VAL A 43 6.73 -11.57 0.78
CA VAL A 43 6.76 -10.41 -0.11
C VAL A 43 5.34 -9.85 -0.22
N ILE A 44 5.19 -8.56 0.06
CA ILE A 44 3.94 -7.81 -0.08
C ILE A 44 3.74 -7.47 -1.55
N VAL A 45 2.61 -7.85 -2.12
CA VAL A 45 2.21 -7.53 -3.49
C VAL A 45 1.37 -6.27 -3.50
N VAL A 46 1.77 -5.29 -4.30
CA VAL A 46 1.05 -4.03 -4.46
C VAL A 46 0.50 -3.92 -5.89
N ALA A 47 -0.81 -3.79 -6.03
CA ALA A 47 -1.44 -3.56 -7.31
C ALA A 47 -1.46 -2.06 -7.64
N HIS A 48 -0.74 -1.66 -8.69
CA HIS A 48 -0.67 -0.30 -9.21
C HIS A 48 -2.02 0.12 -9.81
N ARG A 49 -2.64 1.18 -9.26
CA ARG A 49 -3.99 1.64 -9.63
C ARG A 49 -5.06 0.54 -9.56
N ALA A 50 -4.85 -0.40 -8.62
CA ALA A 50 -5.63 -1.64 -8.47
C ALA A 50 -5.51 -2.58 -9.70
N ASP A 51 -6.56 -3.33 -10.06
CA ASP A 51 -6.55 -4.27 -11.20
C ASP A 51 -6.94 -3.56 -12.51
N TRP A 52 -6.15 -2.57 -12.91
CA TRP A 52 -6.45 -1.74 -14.08
C TRP A 52 -6.41 -2.46 -15.43
N ARG A 53 -5.82 -3.63 -15.51
CA ARG A 53 -5.78 -4.42 -16.75
C ARG A 53 -7.13 -5.05 -17.08
N ASN A 54 -7.94 -5.33 -16.07
CA ASN A 54 -9.25 -5.96 -16.23
C ASN A 54 -10.40 -4.95 -16.05
N PHE A 55 -10.17 -3.86 -15.34
CA PHE A 55 -11.15 -2.80 -15.06
C PHE A 55 -10.53 -1.41 -15.28
N PRO A 56 -11.31 -0.32 -15.34
CA PRO A 56 -10.72 1.01 -15.35
C PRO A 56 -9.81 1.27 -14.15
N GLU A 57 -8.67 1.91 -14.37
CA GLU A 57 -7.73 2.27 -13.31
C GLU A 57 -8.42 3.09 -12.21
N ASN A 58 -8.03 2.87 -10.94
CA ASN A 58 -8.57 3.60 -9.79
C ASN A 58 -10.10 3.46 -9.60
N SER A 59 -10.76 2.46 -10.19
CA SER A 59 -12.21 2.22 -10.02
C SER A 59 -12.51 1.30 -8.84
N LEU A 60 -13.75 1.33 -8.33
CA LEU A 60 -14.21 0.41 -7.29
C LEU A 60 -14.15 -1.05 -7.75
N GLU A 61 -14.42 -1.29 -9.02
CA GLU A 61 -14.39 -2.63 -9.61
C GLU A 61 -12.96 -3.18 -9.68
N ALA A 62 -11.98 -2.33 -10.04
CA ALA A 62 -10.57 -2.69 -10.01
C ALA A 62 -10.10 -2.99 -8.57
N VAL A 63 -10.56 -2.19 -7.60
CA VAL A 63 -10.29 -2.39 -6.17
C VAL A 63 -10.87 -3.72 -5.68
N GLN A 64 -12.14 -4.01 -5.98
CA GLN A 64 -12.78 -5.26 -5.57
C GLN A 64 -12.09 -6.47 -6.20
N SER A 65 -11.73 -6.40 -7.49
CA SER A 65 -11.00 -7.46 -8.19
C SER A 65 -9.65 -7.75 -7.54
N ALA A 66 -8.89 -6.72 -7.18
CA ALA A 66 -7.60 -6.88 -6.49
C ALA A 66 -7.76 -7.50 -5.08
N ILE A 67 -8.82 -7.13 -4.34
CA ILE A 67 -9.16 -7.75 -3.05
C ILE A 67 -9.46 -9.25 -3.24
N ASP A 68 -10.30 -9.59 -4.21
CA ASP A 68 -10.71 -10.97 -4.49
C ASP A 68 -9.54 -11.85 -4.98
N MET A 69 -8.56 -11.24 -5.64
CA MET A 69 -7.32 -11.86 -6.10
C MET A 69 -6.36 -12.19 -4.94
N GLY A 70 -6.51 -11.53 -3.79
CA GLY A 70 -5.65 -11.71 -2.62
C GLY A 70 -4.40 -10.81 -2.63
N VAL A 71 -4.48 -9.66 -3.30
CA VAL A 71 -3.45 -8.61 -3.23
C VAL A 71 -3.33 -8.08 -1.79
N ASP A 72 -2.12 -7.72 -1.37
CA ASP A 72 -1.86 -7.23 -0.01
C ASP A 72 -2.11 -5.73 0.12
N MET A 73 -1.77 -4.97 -0.90
CA MET A 73 -1.87 -3.51 -0.87
C MET A 73 -2.28 -2.99 -2.25
N LEU A 74 -3.11 -1.95 -2.26
CA LEU A 74 -3.40 -1.16 -3.45
C LEU A 74 -2.51 0.08 -3.47
N GLU A 75 -2.03 0.46 -4.63
CA GLU A 75 -1.55 1.81 -4.86
C GLU A 75 -2.63 2.57 -5.63
N LEU A 76 -3.01 3.76 -5.13
CA LEU A 76 -4.14 4.54 -5.63
C LEU A 76 -3.80 6.02 -5.62
N ASP A 77 -4.25 6.74 -6.65
CA ASP A 77 -3.94 8.13 -6.90
C ASP A 77 -5.04 9.07 -6.41
N VAL A 78 -4.70 10.03 -5.53
CA VAL A 78 -5.65 10.99 -4.97
C VAL A 78 -5.61 12.31 -5.74
N GLN A 79 -6.78 12.79 -6.11
CA GLN A 79 -7.01 14.14 -6.63
C GLN A 79 -8.12 14.84 -5.82
N ARG A 80 -8.19 16.17 -5.95
CA ARG A 80 -9.21 16.98 -5.28
C ARG A 80 -9.95 17.85 -6.28
N THR A 81 -11.28 17.79 -6.24
CA THR A 81 -12.17 18.62 -7.08
C THR A 81 -12.15 20.09 -6.65
N LYS A 82 -12.76 20.96 -7.46
CA LYS A 82 -12.90 22.39 -7.17
C LYS A 82 -13.62 22.65 -5.84
N ASP A 83 -14.63 21.88 -5.53
CA ASP A 83 -15.45 21.97 -4.31
C ASP A 83 -14.92 21.13 -3.14
N GLY A 84 -13.68 20.58 -3.27
CA GLY A 84 -12.94 19.97 -2.18
C GLY A 84 -13.18 18.47 -1.97
N VAL A 85 -13.88 17.77 -2.87
CA VAL A 85 -14.09 16.32 -2.76
C VAL A 85 -12.80 15.59 -3.15
N LEU A 86 -12.31 14.70 -2.28
CA LEU A 86 -11.22 13.80 -2.57
C LEU A 86 -11.74 12.62 -3.40
N MET A 87 -11.11 12.36 -4.54
CA MET A 87 -11.49 11.32 -5.49
C MET A 87 -10.25 10.59 -6.02
N LEU A 88 -10.45 9.45 -6.68
CA LEU A 88 -9.34 8.71 -7.28
C LEU A 88 -9.20 9.00 -8.77
N MET A 89 -8.02 9.46 -9.16
CA MET A 89 -7.59 9.60 -10.57
C MET A 89 -6.10 9.88 -10.64
N HIS A 90 -5.43 9.28 -11.63
CA HIS A 90 -3.99 9.52 -11.80
C HIS A 90 -3.69 10.90 -12.37
N ASP A 91 -4.38 11.27 -13.45
CA ASP A 91 -4.11 12.53 -14.17
C ASP A 91 -4.72 13.74 -13.45
N HIS A 92 -4.23 14.92 -13.72
CA HIS A 92 -4.81 16.19 -13.25
C HIS A 92 -6.05 16.60 -14.03
N ASN A 93 -6.33 15.95 -15.17
CA ASN A 93 -7.47 16.19 -16.03
C ASN A 93 -8.31 14.94 -16.25
N LEU A 94 -9.54 15.14 -16.74
CA LEU A 94 -10.55 14.11 -16.93
C LEU A 94 -10.43 13.36 -18.26
N ASP A 95 -9.61 13.84 -19.19
CA ASP A 95 -9.68 13.53 -20.63
C ASP A 95 -9.34 12.08 -20.97
N ARG A 96 -8.27 11.52 -20.36
CA ARG A 96 -7.78 10.19 -20.72
C ARG A 96 -8.69 9.09 -20.18
N THR A 97 -9.08 9.17 -18.90
CA THR A 97 -9.71 8.07 -18.18
C THR A 97 -11.22 8.22 -18.00
N THR A 98 -11.82 9.34 -18.48
CA THR A 98 -13.27 9.56 -18.38
C THR A 98 -13.89 10.04 -19.68
N THR A 99 -15.22 10.13 -19.71
CA THR A 99 -15.99 10.77 -20.79
C THR A 99 -16.02 12.30 -20.71
N GLY A 100 -15.43 12.89 -19.67
CA GLY A 100 -15.31 14.34 -19.49
C GLY A 100 -14.01 14.90 -20.05
N THR A 101 -13.87 16.22 -19.94
CA THR A 101 -12.66 16.98 -20.32
C THR A 101 -12.37 18.10 -19.34
N GLY A 102 -11.11 18.53 -19.27
CA GLY A 102 -10.68 19.66 -18.43
C GLY A 102 -10.08 19.25 -17.09
N ASN A 103 -9.62 20.24 -16.33
CA ASN A 103 -8.91 20.01 -15.07
C ASN A 103 -9.88 19.61 -13.94
N ILE A 104 -9.49 18.63 -13.14
CA ILE A 104 -10.23 18.20 -11.96
C ILE A 104 -10.36 19.34 -10.95
N ALA A 105 -9.29 20.10 -10.72
CA ALA A 105 -9.29 21.22 -9.77
C ALA A 105 -10.21 22.40 -10.15
N ASP A 106 -10.66 22.44 -11.41
CA ASP A 106 -11.59 23.46 -11.93
C ASP A 106 -13.04 22.94 -12.05
N THR A 107 -13.29 21.65 -11.76
CA THR A 107 -14.57 20.96 -11.95
C THR A 107 -15.17 20.55 -10.60
N ASN A 108 -16.48 20.79 -10.41
CA ASN A 108 -17.19 20.37 -9.20
C ASN A 108 -17.50 18.87 -9.24
N TRP A 109 -17.59 18.25 -8.07
CA TRP A 109 -17.91 16.82 -7.94
C TRP A 109 -19.24 16.45 -8.60
N GLU A 110 -20.25 17.29 -8.50
CA GLU A 110 -21.58 17.05 -9.12
C GLU A 110 -21.54 16.83 -10.65
N ASP A 111 -20.50 17.32 -11.32
CA ASP A 111 -20.29 17.10 -12.77
C ASP A 111 -19.42 15.88 -13.02
N ILE A 112 -18.40 15.62 -12.19
CA ILE A 112 -17.49 14.47 -12.32
C ILE A 112 -18.22 13.15 -12.07
N VAL A 113 -19.11 13.08 -11.09
CA VAL A 113 -19.85 11.85 -10.75
C VAL A 113 -20.78 11.35 -11.87
N LYS A 114 -21.14 12.21 -12.80
CA LYS A 114 -21.95 11.85 -13.99
C LYS A 114 -21.12 11.15 -15.07
N LEU A 115 -19.81 11.36 -15.09
CA LEU A 115 -18.91 10.81 -16.10
C LEU A 115 -18.78 9.30 -15.96
N ASN A 116 -18.51 8.65 -17.09
CA ASN A 116 -18.15 7.24 -17.12
C ASN A 116 -16.63 7.12 -17.24
N LEU A 117 -16.06 6.12 -16.56
CA LEU A 117 -14.67 5.74 -16.74
C LEU A 117 -14.46 5.05 -18.09
N LYS A 118 -13.24 5.18 -18.62
CA LYS A 118 -12.73 4.43 -19.76
C LYS A 118 -11.78 3.34 -19.28
N ASP A 119 -11.78 2.19 -19.97
CA ASP A 119 -10.78 1.15 -19.77
C ASP A 119 -9.40 1.56 -20.34
N HIS A 120 -8.40 0.71 -20.15
CA HIS A 120 -7.04 0.96 -20.63
C HIS A 120 -6.92 1.02 -22.18
N GLN A 121 -7.92 0.57 -22.92
CA GLN A 121 -8.01 0.67 -24.38
C GLN A 121 -8.74 1.94 -24.83
N GLY A 122 -9.27 2.74 -23.88
CA GLY A 122 -10.05 3.95 -24.16
C GLY A 122 -11.53 3.71 -24.42
N ASN A 123 -12.04 2.49 -24.25
CA ASN A 123 -13.46 2.20 -24.40
C ASN A 123 -14.24 2.74 -23.19
N VAL A 124 -15.38 3.38 -23.48
CA VAL A 124 -16.27 3.87 -22.42
C VAL A 124 -16.96 2.70 -21.72
N THR A 125 -16.88 2.69 -20.40
CA THR A 125 -17.53 1.67 -19.55
C THR A 125 -18.79 2.21 -18.87
N VAL A 126 -19.45 1.39 -18.05
CA VAL A 126 -20.56 1.82 -17.19
C VAL A 126 -20.08 2.29 -15.81
N TYR A 127 -18.80 2.14 -15.52
CA TYR A 127 -18.21 2.42 -14.21
C TYR A 127 -18.00 3.92 -13.98
N LYS A 128 -17.99 4.33 -12.73
CA LYS A 128 -17.94 5.72 -12.32
C LYS A 128 -16.66 6.05 -11.57
N VAL A 129 -16.31 7.32 -11.57
CA VAL A 129 -15.22 7.83 -10.74
C VAL A 129 -15.61 7.69 -9.27
N PRO A 130 -14.80 7.01 -8.41
CA PRO A 130 -15.11 6.87 -7.01
C PRO A 130 -14.58 8.06 -6.18
N THR A 131 -15.22 8.34 -5.03
CA THR A 131 -14.59 9.15 -3.99
C THR A 131 -13.55 8.34 -3.23
N LEU A 132 -12.60 9.02 -2.59
CA LEU A 132 -11.67 8.36 -1.66
C LEU A 132 -12.44 7.71 -0.50
N GLU A 133 -13.54 8.32 -0.03
CA GLU A 133 -14.37 7.76 1.05
C GLU A 133 -14.96 6.38 0.68
N ASP A 134 -15.51 6.24 -0.54
CA ASP A 134 -16.07 4.96 -1.02
C ASP A 134 -15.02 3.86 -1.01
N VAL A 135 -13.80 4.16 -1.47
CA VAL A 135 -12.70 3.20 -1.51
C VAL A 135 -12.21 2.84 -0.12
N LEU A 136 -12.04 3.82 0.78
CA LEU A 136 -11.62 3.56 2.15
C LEU A 136 -12.59 2.62 2.89
N LEU A 137 -13.89 2.84 2.72
CA LEU A 137 -14.93 1.98 3.30
C LEU A 137 -14.93 0.58 2.69
N MET A 138 -14.71 0.46 1.38
CA MET A 138 -14.63 -0.84 0.69
C MET A 138 -13.42 -1.66 1.15
N CYS A 139 -12.26 -1.02 1.35
CA CYS A 139 -11.00 -1.66 1.73
C CYS A 139 -10.89 -1.98 3.23
N LYS A 140 -11.76 -1.39 4.06
CA LYS A 140 -11.69 -1.55 5.52
C LYS A 140 -11.61 -3.01 5.93
N ASP A 141 -10.62 -3.32 6.78
CA ASP A 141 -10.31 -4.64 7.32
C ASP A 141 -9.84 -5.70 6.28
N LYS A 142 -9.82 -5.38 4.98
CA LYS A 142 -9.54 -6.33 3.91
C LYS A 142 -8.14 -6.18 3.32
N ILE A 143 -7.68 -4.95 3.05
CA ILE A 143 -6.46 -4.68 2.29
C ILE A 143 -5.86 -3.36 2.74
N MET A 144 -4.54 -3.21 2.64
CA MET A 144 -3.88 -1.92 2.86
C MET A 144 -3.90 -1.04 1.60
N ILE A 145 -3.68 0.25 1.77
CA ILE A 145 -3.68 1.22 0.68
C ILE A 145 -2.46 2.12 0.80
N ASN A 146 -1.69 2.20 -0.28
CA ASN A 146 -0.71 3.25 -0.52
C ASN A 146 -1.38 4.37 -1.30
N LEU A 147 -1.43 5.56 -0.73
CA LEU A 147 -2.04 6.74 -1.36
C LEU A 147 -0.97 7.60 -2.02
N ASP A 148 -0.92 7.59 -3.35
CA ASP A 148 -0.08 8.49 -4.14
C ASP A 148 -0.70 9.89 -4.26
N LYS A 149 0.14 10.94 -4.31
CA LYS A 149 -0.25 12.35 -4.41
C LYS A 149 -1.06 12.89 -3.23
N ALA A 150 -1.36 12.06 -2.23
CA ALA A 150 -2.16 12.42 -1.06
C ALA A 150 -1.43 13.38 -0.10
N ASP A 151 -0.09 13.43 -0.15
CA ASP A 151 0.75 14.37 0.58
C ASP A 151 0.41 15.85 0.28
N ARG A 152 -0.20 16.12 -0.87
CA ARG A 152 -0.70 17.46 -1.26
C ARG A 152 -1.94 17.89 -0.47
N TYR A 153 -2.69 16.95 0.06
CA TYR A 153 -3.99 17.12 0.73
C TYR A 153 -4.00 16.41 2.09
N PHE A 154 -2.86 16.35 2.79
CA PHE A 154 -2.68 15.47 3.93
C PHE A 154 -3.68 15.73 5.06
N ASP A 155 -4.01 17.01 5.36
CA ASP A 155 -4.98 17.35 6.41
C ASP A 155 -6.40 16.86 6.08
N GLU A 156 -6.83 17.03 4.82
CA GLU A 156 -8.16 16.58 4.37
C GLU A 156 -8.22 15.06 4.30
N VAL A 157 -7.17 14.41 3.77
CA VAL A 157 -7.05 12.94 3.72
C VAL A 157 -7.10 12.38 5.14
N PHE A 158 -6.30 12.91 6.07
CA PHE A 158 -6.25 12.43 7.45
C PHE A 158 -7.61 12.57 8.16
N SER A 159 -8.29 13.69 7.97
CA SER A 159 -9.65 13.90 8.52
C SER A 159 -10.64 12.85 8.00
N LEU A 160 -10.51 12.47 6.73
CA LEU A 160 -11.35 11.43 6.13
C LEU A 160 -11.00 10.04 6.68
N LEU A 161 -9.71 9.74 6.90
CA LEU A 161 -9.26 8.49 7.52
C LEU A 161 -9.79 8.32 8.95
N GLU A 162 -9.82 9.41 9.75
CA GLU A 162 -10.41 9.38 11.08
C GLU A 162 -11.93 9.17 11.01
N LYS A 163 -12.62 9.86 10.11
CA LYS A 163 -14.06 9.72 9.89
C LYS A 163 -14.47 8.29 9.53
N THR A 164 -13.73 7.63 8.67
CA THR A 164 -13.99 6.25 8.19
C THR A 164 -13.44 5.17 9.12
N GLY A 165 -12.55 5.53 10.05
CA GLY A 165 -11.86 4.59 10.93
C GLY A 165 -10.90 3.68 10.15
N THR A 166 -10.16 4.26 9.18
CA THR A 166 -9.24 3.55 8.27
C THR A 166 -7.79 4.03 8.38
N THR A 167 -7.45 4.78 9.40
CA THR A 167 -6.12 5.36 9.62
C THR A 167 -5.01 4.31 9.61
N ASN A 168 -5.30 3.12 10.13
CA ASN A 168 -4.35 2.00 10.21
C ASN A 168 -4.14 1.24 8.89
N LEU A 169 -4.93 1.53 7.85
CA LEU A 169 -4.80 0.87 6.55
C LEU A 169 -3.80 1.57 5.61
N ILE A 170 -3.36 2.78 5.97
CA ILE A 170 -2.75 3.71 5.02
C ILE A 170 -1.24 3.73 5.11
N VAL A 171 -0.60 3.67 3.95
CA VAL A 171 0.78 4.08 3.70
C VAL A 171 0.74 5.36 2.87
N MET A 172 1.25 6.45 3.42
CA MET A 172 1.48 7.70 2.71
C MET A 172 2.90 7.70 2.15
N LYS A 173 3.11 8.28 0.99
CA LYS A 173 4.45 8.37 0.38
C LYS A 173 4.78 9.77 -0.11
N GLY A 174 6.07 10.01 -0.31
CA GLY A 174 6.55 11.26 -0.90
C GLY A 174 8.07 11.32 -1.00
N GLY A 175 8.55 12.27 -1.80
CA GLY A 175 9.97 12.49 -2.08
C GLY A 175 10.60 13.67 -1.33
N GLN A 176 9.92 14.24 -0.32
CA GLN A 176 10.43 15.35 0.47
C GLN A 176 11.55 14.90 1.40
N PRO A 177 12.52 15.77 1.77
CA PRO A 177 13.54 15.46 2.77
C PRO A 177 12.95 15.12 4.15
N ALA A 178 13.61 14.24 4.93
CA ALA A 178 13.15 13.76 6.23
C ALA A 178 12.74 14.88 7.19
N LYS A 179 13.53 15.96 7.27
CA LYS A 179 13.23 17.13 8.09
C LYS A 179 11.91 17.80 7.69
N GLU A 180 11.67 17.98 6.39
CA GLU A 180 10.45 18.58 5.88
C GLU A 180 9.23 17.71 6.17
N VAL A 181 9.35 16.39 5.98
CA VAL A 181 8.30 15.42 6.33
C VAL A 181 7.95 15.51 7.82
N LYS A 182 8.95 15.55 8.68
CA LYS A 182 8.78 15.68 10.13
C LYS A 182 8.08 16.98 10.53
N GLU A 183 8.48 18.10 9.92
CA GLU A 183 7.89 19.41 10.18
C GLU A 183 6.44 19.49 9.69
N LYS A 184 6.14 19.02 8.48
CA LYS A 184 4.80 19.11 7.87
C LYS A 184 3.83 18.06 8.39
N PHE A 185 4.29 16.82 8.53
CA PHE A 185 3.43 15.65 8.73
C PHE A 185 3.62 14.99 10.09
N GLY A 186 4.58 15.43 10.92
CA GLY A 186 4.96 14.79 12.19
C GLY A 186 3.78 14.44 13.09
N LYS A 187 2.75 15.30 13.15
CA LYS A 187 1.52 15.08 13.93
C LYS A 187 0.68 13.87 13.47
N TYR A 188 0.91 13.36 12.26
CA TYR A 188 0.18 12.21 11.70
C TYR A 188 0.97 10.90 11.77
N LEU A 189 2.31 10.98 11.89
CA LEU A 189 3.22 9.83 11.72
C LEU A 189 3.10 8.78 12.84
N GLU A 190 2.43 9.09 13.95
CA GLU A 190 2.08 8.11 14.98
C GLU A 190 0.90 7.21 14.58
N LYS A 191 0.09 7.65 13.61
CA LYS A 191 -1.15 6.97 13.20
C LYS A 191 -1.06 6.35 11.81
N VAL A 192 -0.38 7.01 10.88
CA VAL A 192 -0.19 6.53 9.50
C VAL A 192 1.27 6.17 9.24
N ILE A 193 1.51 5.18 8.39
CA ILE A 193 2.85 4.86 7.90
C ILE A 193 3.21 5.88 6.82
N TYR A 194 4.41 6.46 6.92
CA TYR A 194 4.99 7.27 5.85
C TYR A 194 6.18 6.53 5.24
N MET A 195 6.18 6.41 3.92
CA MET A 195 7.22 5.74 3.15
C MET A 195 7.94 6.76 2.25
N PRO A 196 9.25 6.98 2.45
CA PRO A 196 10.05 7.82 1.56
C PRO A 196 10.22 7.18 0.19
N VAL A 197 10.10 8.00 -0.88
CA VAL A 197 10.44 7.63 -2.25
C VAL A 197 11.81 8.22 -2.58
N VAL A 198 12.77 7.35 -2.92
CA VAL A 198 14.16 7.75 -3.18
C VAL A 198 14.62 7.23 -4.55
N ASN A 199 15.02 8.16 -5.43
CA ASN A 199 15.73 7.80 -6.66
C ASN A 199 17.21 7.58 -6.31
N VAL A 200 17.65 6.31 -6.34
CA VAL A 200 19.01 5.93 -5.92
C VAL A 200 20.09 6.18 -6.98
N ASP A 201 19.72 6.65 -8.16
CA ASP A 201 20.68 7.15 -9.17
C ASP A 201 21.20 8.56 -8.83
N LYS A 202 20.55 9.26 -7.91
CA LYS A 202 20.97 10.59 -7.48
C LYS A 202 22.15 10.50 -6.50
N PRO A 203 23.18 11.34 -6.65
CA PRO A 203 24.37 11.32 -5.80
C PRO A 203 24.06 11.47 -4.29
N GLU A 204 23.02 12.24 -3.94
CA GLU A 204 22.60 12.49 -2.56
C GLU A 204 21.72 11.41 -1.94
N SER A 205 21.36 10.36 -2.68
CA SER A 205 20.37 9.37 -2.28
C SER A 205 20.74 8.60 -1.00
N GLU A 206 22.00 8.19 -0.88
CA GLU A 206 22.48 7.47 0.32
C GLU A 206 22.40 8.37 1.57
N GLN A 207 22.76 9.65 1.46
CA GLN A 207 22.63 10.59 2.57
C GLN A 207 21.17 10.86 2.91
N ALA A 208 20.28 10.94 1.93
CA ALA A 208 18.85 11.11 2.14
C ALA A 208 18.27 9.92 2.92
N ILE A 209 18.62 8.67 2.56
CA ILE A 209 18.21 7.46 3.28
C ILE A 209 18.72 7.49 4.73
N GLN A 210 20.00 7.85 4.97
CA GLN A 210 20.54 7.96 6.31
C GLN A 210 19.79 9.00 7.16
N ASN A 211 19.47 10.17 6.61
CA ASN A 211 18.70 11.19 7.30
C ASN A 211 17.32 10.67 7.73
N PHE A 212 16.64 9.90 6.86
CA PHE A 212 15.37 9.25 7.23
C PHE A 212 15.52 8.22 8.33
N LEU A 213 16.57 7.40 8.28
CA LEU A 213 16.83 6.38 9.33
C LEU A 213 17.14 7.00 10.68
N GLU A 214 17.78 8.17 10.72
CA GLU A 214 18.10 8.89 11.96
C GLU A 214 16.86 9.62 12.51
N GLU A 215 16.08 10.28 11.66
CA GLU A 215 15.01 11.18 12.08
C GLU A 215 13.64 10.53 12.24
N LEU A 216 13.28 9.57 11.38
CA LEU A 216 11.91 9.03 11.28
C LEU A 216 11.85 7.51 11.36
N LYS A 217 12.94 6.80 11.07
CA LYS A 217 13.02 5.33 11.06
C LYS A 217 11.86 4.69 10.30
N PRO A 218 11.69 4.99 9.00
CA PRO A 218 10.58 4.48 8.22
C PRO A 218 10.64 2.94 8.13
N VAL A 219 9.48 2.30 8.14
CA VAL A 219 9.36 0.84 8.03
C VAL A 219 9.70 0.30 6.64
N ALA A 220 9.61 1.17 5.62
CA ALA A 220 9.94 0.84 4.24
C ALA A 220 10.46 2.07 3.49
N PHE A 221 11.24 1.81 2.42
CA PHE A 221 11.64 2.80 1.42
C PHE A 221 11.20 2.32 0.04
N GLU A 222 10.56 3.18 -0.74
CA GLU A 222 10.37 2.99 -2.18
C GLU A 222 11.63 3.47 -2.90
N LEU A 223 12.39 2.52 -3.50
CA LEU A 223 13.61 2.79 -4.20
C LEU A 223 13.37 2.70 -5.72
N CYS A 224 13.73 3.76 -6.43
CA CYS A 224 13.67 3.82 -7.89
C CYS A 224 15.08 3.95 -8.45
N TRP A 225 15.40 3.20 -9.51
CA TRP A 225 16.66 3.34 -10.23
C TRP A 225 16.49 3.00 -11.71
N ASN A 226 17.29 3.60 -12.56
CA ASN A 226 17.28 3.38 -14.01
C ASN A 226 18.66 2.92 -14.55
N ASN A 227 19.74 3.18 -13.82
CA ASN A 227 21.08 2.79 -14.23
C ASN A 227 21.37 1.32 -13.85
N PRO A 228 21.42 0.36 -14.80
CA PRO A 228 21.65 -1.05 -14.50
C PRO A 228 23.04 -1.33 -13.92
N GLU A 229 24.02 -0.42 -14.12
CA GLU A 229 25.36 -0.55 -13.55
C GLU A 229 25.47 -0.02 -12.12
N SER A 230 24.40 0.58 -11.58
CA SER A 230 24.40 1.11 -10.22
C SER A 230 24.59 0.01 -9.18
N GLN A 231 25.54 0.21 -8.27
CA GLN A 231 25.76 -0.68 -7.12
C GLN A 231 24.93 -0.24 -5.90
N VAL A 232 24.25 0.91 -5.98
CA VAL A 232 23.50 1.46 -4.84
C VAL A 232 22.35 0.56 -4.42
N PRO A 233 21.52 -0.01 -5.31
CA PRO A 233 20.46 -0.94 -4.90
C PRO A 233 20.98 -2.13 -4.10
N ALA A 234 22.07 -2.77 -4.56
CA ALA A 234 22.68 -3.91 -3.86
C ALA A 234 23.34 -3.50 -2.51
N LYS A 235 23.82 -2.26 -2.40
CA LYS A 235 24.31 -1.71 -1.14
C LYS A 235 23.14 -1.47 -0.18
N MET A 236 22.03 -0.88 -0.65
CA MET A 236 20.85 -0.65 0.18
C MET A 236 20.22 -1.95 0.68
N ALA A 237 20.24 -3.02 -0.12
CA ALA A 237 19.81 -4.34 0.33
C ALA A 237 20.54 -4.83 1.60
N LYS A 238 21.82 -4.47 1.75
CA LYS A 238 22.64 -4.81 2.93
C LYS A 238 22.40 -3.84 4.09
N ASP A 239 22.37 -2.54 3.79
CA ASP A 239 22.33 -1.48 4.79
C ASP A 239 20.96 -1.37 5.48
N LEU A 240 19.87 -1.71 4.77
CA LEU A 240 18.50 -1.66 5.26
C LEU A 240 18.02 -2.98 5.89
N LYS A 241 18.75 -4.08 5.70
CA LYS A 241 18.37 -5.40 6.22
C LYS A 241 18.08 -5.36 7.71
N GLY A 242 16.90 -5.85 8.11
CA GLY A 242 16.42 -5.85 9.51
C GLY A 242 16.13 -4.47 10.10
N ARG A 243 16.11 -3.41 9.28
CA ARG A 243 15.85 -2.02 9.70
C ARG A 243 14.66 -1.39 8.99
N SER A 244 14.53 -1.66 7.71
CA SER A 244 13.44 -1.16 6.85
C SER A 244 13.27 -2.11 5.67
N LEU A 245 12.05 -2.33 5.24
CA LEU A 245 11.76 -3.08 4.02
C LEU A 245 12.11 -2.26 2.78
N ILE A 246 12.36 -2.95 1.68
CA ILE A 246 12.62 -2.32 0.39
C ILE A 246 11.43 -2.58 -0.54
N TRP A 247 10.90 -1.51 -1.10
CA TRP A 247 9.88 -1.51 -2.13
C TRP A 247 10.50 -1.15 -3.48
N TYR A 248 10.25 -1.97 -4.50
CA TYR A 248 10.54 -1.67 -5.89
C TYR A 248 9.27 -1.70 -6.75
N ASN A 249 9.30 -0.93 -7.83
CA ASN A 249 8.23 -0.89 -8.83
C ASN A 249 8.67 -1.68 -10.07
N THR A 250 7.88 -2.66 -10.49
CA THR A 250 8.15 -3.46 -11.70
C THR A 250 7.38 -2.94 -12.93
N LEU A 251 6.95 -1.68 -12.90
CA LEU A 251 6.02 -1.10 -13.87
C LEU A 251 6.67 -0.77 -15.20
N TRP A 252 7.76 -0.02 -15.16
CA TRP A 252 8.43 0.52 -16.35
C TRP A 252 9.95 0.40 -16.25
N ASN A 253 10.57 0.24 -17.41
CA ASN A 253 12.02 0.07 -17.55
C ASN A 253 12.86 1.07 -16.71
N TRP A 254 12.49 2.33 -16.71
CA TRP A 254 13.22 3.40 -16.04
C TRP A 254 12.99 3.50 -14.51
N LEU A 255 12.07 2.71 -13.95
CA LEU A 255 11.88 2.60 -12.49
C LEU A 255 12.65 1.45 -11.84
N CYS A 256 13.11 0.49 -12.64
CA CYS A 256 13.68 -0.76 -12.17
C CYS A 256 14.82 -1.28 -13.06
N ALA A 257 15.51 -0.37 -13.77
CA ALA A 257 16.66 -0.69 -14.64
C ALA A 257 16.42 -1.90 -15.57
N GLY A 258 15.21 -2.01 -16.13
CA GLY A 258 14.85 -3.09 -17.05
C GLY A 258 14.13 -4.29 -16.47
N HIS A 259 14.07 -4.43 -15.15
CA HIS A 259 13.41 -5.58 -14.49
C HIS A 259 11.89 -5.35 -14.34
N HIS A 260 11.18 -5.14 -15.46
CA HIS A 260 9.76 -4.79 -15.46
C HIS A 260 8.82 -5.97 -15.77
N ASP A 261 7.53 -5.80 -15.49
CA ASP A 261 6.49 -6.82 -15.58
C ASP A 261 6.39 -7.53 -16.95
N ASP A 262 6.65 -6.82 -18.06
CA ASP A 262 6.58 -7.43 -19.39
C ASP A 262 7.80 -8.37 -19.65
N LEU A 263 8.97 -8.09 -19.08
CA LEU A 263 10.10 -9.00 -19.09
C LEU A 263 9.83 -10.22 -18.20
N ALA A 264 9.13 -10.03 -17.08
CA ALA A 264 8.78 -11.13 -16.18
C ALA A 264 7.88 -12.21 -16.82
N LEU A 265 7.17 -11.90 -17.91
CA LEU A 265 6.42 -12.90 -18.67
C LEU A 265 7.32 -14.01 -19.26
N GLU A 266 8.56 -13.67 -19.58
CA GLU A 266 9.53 -14.59 -20.18
C GLU A 266 10.54 -15.08 -19.14
N ASP A 267 10.97 -14.21 -18.21
CA ASP A 267 11.99 -14.49 -17.20
C ASP A 267 11.59 -13.90 -15.82
N PRO A 268 10.66 -14.55 -15.09
CA PRO A 268 10.26 -14.07 -13.75
C PRO A 268 11.39 -14.18 -12.72
N ASP A 269 12.31 -15.14 -12.84
CA ASP A 269 13.45 -15.28 -11.92
C ASP A 269 14.49 -14.16 -12.13
N GLY A 270 14.80 -13.81 -13.38
CA GLY A 270 15.71 -12.70 -13.70
C GLY A 270 15.07 -11.32 -13.44
N THR A 271 13.77 -11.27 -13.18
CA THR A 271 13.02 -10.03 -12.91
C THR A 271 12.65 -9.95 -11.42
N TYR A 272 11.53 -10.56 -11.03
CA TYR A 272 11.04 -10.55 -9.65
C TYR A 272 12.02 -11.26 -8.70
N GLY A 273 12.55 -12.44 -9.12
CA GLY A 273 13.54 -13.21 -8.36
C GLY A 273 14.80 -12.39 -8.09
N PHE A 274 15.35 -11.72 -9.10
CA PHE A 274 16.51 -10.86 -8.94
C PHE A 274 16.29 -9.74 -7.91
N MET A 275 15.14 -9.06 -7.97
CA MET A 275 14.82 -8.01 -7.00
C MET A 275 14.70 -8.55 -5.57
N ILE A 276 14.10 -9.74 -5.40
CA ILE A 276 13.89 -10.37 -4.10
C ILE A 276 15.21 -10.87 -3.52
N ASP A 277 15.97 -11.64 -4.30
CA ASP A 277 17.13 -12.40 -3.82
C ASP A 277 18.40 -11.55 -3.79
N SER A 278 18.59 -10.67 -4.78
CA SER A 278 19.80 -9.87 -4.92
C SER A 278 19.65 -8.45 -4.37
N LEU A 279 18.47 -7.86 -4.48
CA LEU A 279 18.21 -6.48 -4.07
C LEU A 279 17.35 -6.38 -2.79
N GLY A 280 16.98 -7.51 -2.18
CA GLY A 280 16.30 -7.54 -0.89
C GLY A 280 14.86 -7.02 -0.90
N ALA A 281 14.20 -7.00 -2.06
CA ALA A 281 12.81 -6.58 -2.15
C ALA A 281 11.90 -7.40 -1.23
N ARG A 282 11.04 -6.72 -0.49
CA ARG A 282 9.97 -7.34 0.31
C ARG A 282 8.61 -6.69 0.06
N ILE A 283 8.59 -5.67 -0.78
CA ILE A 283 7.38 -5.05 -1.32
C ILE A 283 7.62 -4.85 -2.81
N LEU A 284 6.72 -5.38 -3.65
CA LEU A 284 6.79 -5.25 -5.10
C LEU A 284 5.48 -4.67 -5.64
N GLN A 285 5.57 -3.54 -6.34
CA GLN A 285 4.43 -2.93 -7.03
C GLN A 285 4.44 -3.35 -8.49
N THR A 286 3.30 -3.85 -8.97
CA THR A 286 3.16 -4.48 -10.28
C THR A 286 1.87 -4.07 -10.99
N ASP A 287 1.91 -4.09 -12.33
CA ASP A 287 0.73 -4.03 -13.22
C ASP A 287 0.14 -5.43 -13.50
N ARG A 288 0.74 -6.51 -12.95
CA ARG A 288 0.35 -7.91 -13.16
C ARG A 288 0.22 -8.66 -11.81
N PRO A 289 -0.66 -8.19 -10.89
CA PRO A 289 -0.69 -8.70 -9.52
C PRO A 289 -0.97 -10.20 -9.45
N GLN A 290 -1.87 -10.75 -10.27
CA GLN A 290 -2.15 -12.18 -10.28
C GLN A 290 -0.90 -13.01 -10.62
N MET A 291 -0.19 -12.63 -11.67
CA MET A 291 1.04 -13.31 -12.08
C MET A 291 2.12 -13.25 -10.99
N MET A 292 2.28 -12.09 -10.35
CA MET A 292 3.23 -11.93 -9.26
C MET A 292 2.86 -12.81 -8.06
N ILE A 293 1.60 -12.85 -7.66
CA ILE A 293 1.11 -13.72 -6.58
C ILE A 293 1.40 -15.19 -6.90
N GLU A 294 1.08 -15.66 -8.11
CA GLU A 294 1.35 -17.03 -8.54
C GLU A 294 2.84 -17.37 -8.49
N TYR A 295 3.70 -16.47 -8.96
CA TYR A 295 5.16 -16.61 -8.88
C TYR A 295 5.64 -16.71 -7.43
N LEU A 296 5.20 -15.79 -6.56
CA LEU A 296 5.59 -15.77 -5.15
C LEU A 296 5.10 -17.00 -4.37
N ARG A 297 3.88 -17.48 -4.66
CA ARG A 297 3.34 -18.72 -4.10
C ARG A 297 4.18 -19.93 -4.47
N SER A 298 4.67 -20.04 -5.71
CA SER A 298 5.56 -21.11 -6.15
C SER A 298 6.88 -21.15 -5.36
N ARG A 299 7.26 -20.01 -4.76
CA ARG A 299 8.46 -19.83 -3.95
C ARG A 299 8.20 -19.84 -2.44
N ASN A 300 6.97 -20.03 -1.98
CA ASN A 300 6.53 -19.90 -0.57
C ASN A 300 6.83 -18.50 0.03
N LEU A 301 6.70 -17.45 -0.77
CA LEU A 301 6.91 -16.06 -0.37
C LEU A 301 5.59 -15.25 -0.29
N HIS A 302 4.45 -15.88 -0.59
CA HIS A 302 3.09 -15.32 -0.47
C HIS A 302 2.11 -16.45 -0.13
N GLU A 303 0.99 -16.12 0.57
CA GLU A 303 -0.10 -17.06 0.94
C GLU A 303 -0.97 -17.46 -0.24
#